data_355f22f361ff2b089cf1113b6c77f75d
#
_entry.id   355f22f361ff2b089cf1113b6c77f75d
#
_cell.length_a   1.000
_cell.length_b   1.000
_cell.length_c   1.000
_cell.angle_alpha   90.00
_cell.angle_beta   90.00
_cell.angle_gamma   90.00
#
_symmetry.space_group_name_H-M   'P 1'
#
loop_
_entity.id
_entity.type
_entity.pdbx_description
1 polymer ?
#
loop_
_entity_poly.entity_id
_entity_poly.type
_entity_poly.pdbx_seq_one_letter_code
_entity_poly.pdbx_strand_id
1 'polypeptide(L)'
;SRRGFVNFLMGSGFGAMAVWMLYPVIRFLIPPKSGEPTIASVPVPWKPAEIKANSGRIFKFGSQPGILVKTPAGELRAFAATCTHLNCTVQYREEKQDIWCACHNGIYDLNGKNVSGPPPRPLEPYKVNVKGDQIVVSKGA
;
A
#
# COMPACT_ATOMS: atom_id res chain seq x y z
N SER A 1 -16.02 51.44 -27.15
CA SER A 1 -15.68 52.53 -26.22
C SER A 1 -14.56 52.10 -25.28
N ARG A 2 -13.75 53.05 -24.83
CA ARG A 2 -12.64 52.73 -23.87
C ARG A 2 -13.14 52.02 -22.62
N ARG A 3 -14.30 52.40 -22.10
CA ARG A 3 -14.95 51.74 -20.94
C ARG A 3 -15.30 50.27 -21.23
N GLY A 4 -15.83 49.98 -22.42
CA GLY A 4 -16.14 48.58 -22.79
C GLY A 4 -14.91 47.72 -22.89
N PHE A 5 -13.81 48.23 -23.40
CA PHE A 5 -12.54 47.52 -23.47
C PHE A 5 -11.94 47.27 -22.07
N VAL A 6 -11.97 48.25 -21.18
CA VAL A 6 -11.49 48.09 -19.81
C VAL A 6 -12.33 47.06 -19.05
N ASN A 7 -13.67 47.14 -19.17
CA ASN A 7 -14.56 46.17 -18.54
C ASN A 7 -14.34 44.76 -19.07
N PHE A 8 -14.08 44.58 -20.36
CA PHE A 8 -13.72 43.28 -20.95
C PHE A 8 -12.41 42.76 -20.41
N LEU A 9 -11.36 43.57 -20.31
CA LEU A 9 -10.07 43.18 -19.74
C LEU A 9 -10.20 42.80 -18.27
N MET A 10 -10.93 43.61 -17.50
CA MET A 10 -11.16 43.28 -16.08
C MET A 10 -11.96 41.99 -15.91
N GLY A 11 -13.05 41.82 -16.64
CA GLY A 11 -13.88 40.63 -16.58
C GLY A 11 -13.12 39.34 -16.98
N SER A 12 -12.33 39.41 -18.06
CA SER A 12 -11.50 38.28 -18.51
C SER A 12 -10.38 37.97 -17.50
N GLY A 13 -9.77 39.01 -16.92
CA GLY A 13 -8.75 38.82 -15.87
C GLY A 13 -9.30 38.17 -14.61
N PHE A 14 -10.45 38.63 -14.11
CA PHE A 14 -11.12 37.99 -12.98
C PHE A 14 -11.57 36.58 -13.30
N GLY A 15 -12.11 36.36 -14.50
CA GLY A 15 -12.48 34.98 -14.93
C GLY A 15 -11.29 34.03 -14.98
N ALA A 16 -10.19 34.48 -15.59
CA ALA A 16 -8.95 33.68 -15.64
C ALA A 16 -8.40 33.37 -14.24
N MET A 17 -8.40 34.36 -13.35
CA MET A 17 -7.95 34.21 -11.97
C MET A 17 -8.84 33.23 -11.21
N ALA A 18 -10.15 33.31 -11.35
CA ALA A 18 -11.09 32.39 -10.73
C ALA A 18 -10.86 30.95 -11.20
N VAL A 19 -10.69 30.72 -12.50
CA VAL A 19 -10.37 29.39 -13.05
C VAL A 19 -9.04 28.89 -12.50
N TRP A 20 -8.02 29.73 -12.44
CA TRP A 20 -6.71 29.37 -11.95
C TRP A 20 -6.70 28.98 -10.48
N MET A 21 -7.53 29.65 -9.66
CA MET A 21 -7.69 29.34 -8.23
C MET A 21 -8.58 28.11 -8.01
N LEU A 22 -9.69 27.99 -8.74
CA LEU A 22 -10.65 26.89 -8.54
C LEU A 22 -10.19 25.58 -9.13
N TYR A 23 -9.42 25.59 -10.22
CA TYR A 23 -8.97 24.38 -10.88
C TYR A 23 -8.20 23.42 -9.93
N PRO A 24 -7.15 23.85 -9.22
CA PRO A 24 -6.43 22.96 -8.30
C PRO A 24 -7.31 22.50 -7.13
N VAL A 25 -8.22 23.36 -6.64
CA VAL A 25 -9.16 22.99 -5.57
C VAL A 25 -10.10 21.88 -6.03
N ILE A 26 -10.71 22.04 -7.20
CA ILE A 26 -11.60 21.04 -7.78
C ILE A 26 -10.84 19.73 -8.04
N ARG A 27 -9.62 19.81 -8.59
CA ARG A 27 -8.77 18.62 -8.85
C ARG A 27 -8.37 17.90 -7.57
N PHE A 28 -8.21 18.60 -6.46
CA PHE A 28 -7.93 18.02 -5.17
C PHE A 28 -9.18 17.36 -4.56
N LEU A 29 -10.34 18.02 -4.64
CA LEU A 29 -11.60 17.50 -4.10
C LEU A 29 -12.18 16.35 -4.92
N ILE A 30 -11.95 16.36 -6.23
CA ILE A 30 -12.40 15.31 -7.16
C ILE A 30 -11.16 14.72 -7.84
N PRO A 31 -10.37 13.91 -7.13
CA PRO A 31 -9.20 13.29 -7.73
C PRO A 31 -9.65 12.38 -8.86
N PRO A 32 -8.88 12.30 -9.96
CA PRO A 32 -9.16 11.34 -11.01
C PRO A 32 -9.17 9.93 -10.41
N LYS A 33 -10.14 9.12 -10.79
CA LYS A 33 -10.14 7.70 -10.44
C LYS A 33 -8.85 7.12 -11.02
N SER A 34 -7.85 6.93 -10.17
CA SER A 34 -6.68 6.15 -10.52
C SER A 34 -7.20 4.74 -10.79
N GLY A 35 -7.34 4.38 -12.05
CA GLY A 35 -7.61 3.01 -12.47
C GLY A 35 -6.38 2.16 -12.15
N GLU A 36 -6.12 1.94 -10.86
CA GLU A 36 -5.13 0.94 -10.49
C GLU A 36 -5.65 -0.39 -11.04
N PRO A 37 -4.92 -1.05 -11.94
CA PRO A 37 -5.32 -2.37 -12.39
C PRO A 37 -5.48 -3.22 -11.14
N THR A 38 -6.65 -3.80 -10.96
CA THR A 38 -6.89 -4.74 -9.86
C THR A 38 -5.99 -5.95 -10.12
N ILE A 39 -4.78 -5.89 -9.59
CA ILE A 39 -3.82 -6.97 -9.75
C ILE A 39 -4.31 -8.13 -8.87
N ALA A 40 -4.83 -9.16 -9.51
CA ALA A 40 -5.35 -10.32 -8.82
C ALA A 40 -4.24 -11.20 -8.23
N SER A 41 -3.06 -11.24 -8.88
CA SER A 41 -1.92 -12.05 -8.43
C SER A 41 -0.60 -11.49 -8.95
N VAL A 42 0.47 -11.68 -8.17
CA VAL A 42 1.83 -11.25 -8.50
C VAL A 42 2.80 -12.39 -8.26
N PRO A 43 3.67 -12.72 -9.23
CA PRO A 43 4.79 -13.60 -8.98
C PRO A 43 5.83 -12.90 -8.10
N VAL A 44 6.32 -13.58 -7.09
CA VAL A 44 7.38 -13.07 -6.22
C VAL A 44 8.74 -13.41 -6.83
N PRO A 45 9.74 -12.51 -6.78
CA PRO A 45 11.02 -12.70 -7.47
C PRO A 45 11.95 -13.76 -6.85
N TRP A 46 11.53 -14.41 -5.76
CA TRP A 46 12.35 -15.43 -5.07
C TRP A 46 11.73 -16.81 -5.19
N LYS A 47 12.61 -17.83 -5.25
CA LYS A 47 12.22 -19.24 -5.18
C LYS A 47 11.94 -19.66 -3.73
N PRO A 48 11.09 -20.66 -3.51
CA PRO A 48 10.81 -21.17 -2.15
C PRO A 48 12.07 -21.61 -1.39
N ALA A 49 13.06 -22.16 -2.11
CA ALA A 49 14.33 -22.61 -1.55
C ALA A 49 15.26 -21.45 -1.12
N GLU A 50 15.14 -20.28 -1.73
CA GLU A 50 15.97 -19.10 -1.43
C GLU A 50 15.52 -18.35 -0.19
N ILE A 51 14.30 -18.62 0.29
CA ILE A 51 13.77 -17.98 1.48
C ILE A 51 14.11 -18.84 2.69
N LYS A 52 14.92 -18.28 3.59
CA LYS A 52 15.27 -18.94 4.85
C LYS A 52 14.04 -19.12 5.74
N ALA A 53 13.98 -20.20 6.50
CA ALA A 53 13.00 -20.31 7.58
C ALA A 53 13.20 -19.19 8.60
N ASN A 54 12.13 -18.76 9.27
CA ASN A 54 12.13 -17.65 10.21
C ASN A 54 12.65 -16.33 9.57
N SER A 55 12.16 -16.00 8.37
CA SER A 55 12.53 -14.75 7.69
C SER A 55 11.33 -14.11 7.02
N GLY A 56 11.40 -12.80 6.81
CA GLY A 56 10.40 -12.02 6.08
C GLY A 56 11.04 -11.15 5.00
N ARG A 57 10.36 -11.03 3.87
CA ARG A 57 10.81 -10.19 2.76
C ARG A 57 9.67 -9.35 2.21
N ILE A 58 9.97 -8.09 1.92
CA ILE A 58 9.01 -7.17 1.29
C ILE A 58 9.07 -7.34 -0.23
N PHE A 59 7.90 -7.46 -0.84
CA PHE A 59 7.74 -7.49 -2.30
C PHE A 59 6.71 -6.44 -2.74
N LYS A 60 6.65 -6.17 -4.03
CA LYS A 60 5.69 -5.22 -4.59
C LYS A 60 4.44 -5.96 -5.06
N PHE A 61 3.30 -5.64 -4.47
CA PHE A 61 1.98 -6.12 -4.89
C PHE A 61 1.21 -4.98 -5.55
N GLY A 62 1.34 -4.84 -6.86
CA GLY A 62 0.79 -3.68 -7.56
C GLY A 62 1.48 -2.38 -7.14
N SER A 63 0.69 -1.43 -6.64
CA SER A 63 1.17 -0.16 -6.08
C SER A 63 1.50 -0.25 -4.58
N GLN A 64 1.12 -1.34 -3.90
CA GLN A 64 1.27 -1.50 -2.46
C GLN A 64 2.41 -2.46 -2.10
N PRO A 65 3.04 -2.29 -0.93
CA PRO A 65 4.00 -3.27 -0.43
C PRO A 65 3.27 -4.49 0.12
N GLY A 66 3.78 -5.67 -0.19
CA GLY A 66 3.42 -6.95 0.44
C GLY A 66 4.58 -7.49 1.27
N ILE A 67 4.31 -8.27 2.29
CA ILE A 67 5.30 -9.00 3.06
C ILE A 67 5.07 -10.51 2.89
N LEU A 68 6.14 -11.22 2.54
CA LEU A 68 6.17 -12.68 2.51
C LEU A 68 7.01 -13.17 3.69
N VAL A 69 6.41 -13.95 4.55
CA VAL A 69 7.04 -14.51 5.74
C VAL A 69 7.13 -16.01 5.61
N LYS A 70 8.32 -16.56 5.83
CA LYS A 70 8.50 -17.99 6.01
C LYS A 70 8.64 -18.27 7.51
N THR A 71 7.65 -18.93 8.07
CA THR A 71 7.62 -19.23 9.51
C THR A 71 8.77 -20.18 9.91
N PRO A 72 9.12 -20.28 11.20
CA PRO A 72 10.09 -21.28 11.68
C PRO A 72 9.71 -22.72 11.28
N ALA A 73 8.40 -23.00 11.16
CA ALA A 73 7.89 -24.31 10.71
C ALA A 73 8.03 -24.53 9.19
N GLY A 74 8.50 -23.52 8.44
CA GLY A 74 8.67 -23.59 6.98
C GLY A 74 7.46 -23.20 6.15
N GLU A 75 6.35 -22.79 6.78
CA GLU A 75 5.16 -22.34 6.07
C GLU A 75 5.37 -20.94 5.46
N LEU A 76 4.87 -20.75 4.24
CA LEU A 76 4.87 -19.46 3.59
C LEU A 76 3.54 -18.73 3.83
N ARG A 77 3.60 -17.53 4.34
CA ARG A 77 2.46 -16.65 4.57
C ARG A 77 2.73 -15.28 3.97
N ALA A 78 1.71 -14.66 3.41
CA ALA A 78 1.82 -13.33 2.83
C ALA A 78 0.71 -12.41 3.31
N PHE A 79 1.05 -11.15 3.48
CA PHE A 79 0.13 -10.12 3.94
C PHE A 79 0.42 -8.80 3.21
N ALA A 80 -0.55 -7.88 3.23
CA ALA A 80 -0.27 -6.48 2.92
C ALA A 80 0.75 -5.96 3.95
N ALA A 81 1.85 -5.38 3.49
CA ALA A 81 2.88 -4.84 4.38
C ALA A 81 2.55 -3.43 4.89
N THR A 82 1.29 -3.06 4.87
CA THR A 82 0.80 -1.74 5.27
C THR A 82 0.18 -1.82 6.65
N CYS A 83 0.77 -1.11 7.61
CA CYS A 83 0.26 -1.03 8.98
C CYS A 83 -1.14 -0.41 9.01
N THR A 84 -2.06 -1.05 9.71
CA THR A 84 -3.47 -0.63 9.77
C THR A 84 -3.73 0.60 10.65
N HIS A 85 -2.68 1.16 11.28
CA HIS A 85 -2.74 2.42 12.01
C HIS A 85 -2.61 3.63 11.07
N LEU A 86 -1.43 3.90 10.54
CA LEU A 86 -1.12 5.06 9.68
C LEU A 86 -0.29 4.68 8.44
N ASN A 87 -0.58 3.53 7.84
CA ASN A 87 -0.03 3.08 6.56
C ASN A 87 1.51 2.97 6.48
N CYS A 88 2.23 2.88 7.61
CA CYS A 88 3.65 2.60 7.61
C CYS A 88 3.93 1.18 7.10
N THR A 89 5.06 0.98 6.43
CA THR A 89 5.47 -0.37 6.01
C THR A 89 5.94 -1.18 7.21
N VAL A 90 5.36 -2.36 7.38
CA VAL A 90 5.75 -3.30 8.44
C VAL A 90 6.97 -4.11 8.03
N GLN A 91 7.69 -4.66 9.02
CA GLN A 91 8.89 -5.47 8.84
C GLN A 91 8.80 -6.74 9.67
N TYR A 92 9.49 -7.79 9.26
CA TYR A 92 9.61 -9.02 10.04
C TYR A 92 10.81 -8.93 10.98
N ARG A 93 10.63 -9.38 12.23
CA ARG A 93 11.72 -9.49 13.21
C ARG A 93 11.97 -10.98 13.52
N GLU A 94 13.13 -11.46 13.09
CA GLU A 94 13.53 -12.86 13.24
C GLU A 94 13.66 -13.28 14.71
N GLU A 95 14.21 -12.39 15.55
CA GLU A 95 14.43 -12.66 16.98
C GLU A 95 13.13 -12.84 17.78
N LYS A 96 12.08 -12.10 17.41
CA LYS A 96 10.78 -12.11 18.10
C LYS A 96 9.73 -12.94 17.37
N GLN A 97 10.02 -13.35 16.14
CA GLN A 97 9.11 -14.08 15.26
C GLN A 97 7.76 -13.36 15.09
N ASP A 98 7.82 -12.04 14.91
CA ASP A 98 6.66 -11.20 14.74
C ASP A 98 6.79 -10.25 13.55
N ILE A 99 5.67 -9.65 13.15
CA ILE A 99 5.63 -8.59 12.16
C ILE A 99 5.46 -7.27 12.92
N TRP A 100 6.36 -6.34 12.72
CA TRP A 100 6.48 -5.12 13.50
C TRP A 100 6.41 -3.86 12.65
N CYS A 101 5.72 -2.86 13.17
CA CYS A 101 5.67 -1.52 12.61
C CYS A 101 6.51 -0.56 13.46
N ALA A 102 7.61 -0.05 12.91
CA ALA A 102 8.54 0.83 13.60
C ALA A 102 7.95 2.20 13.97
N CYS A 103 6.94 2.68 13.25
CA CYS A 103 6.39 4.02 13.44
C CYS A 103 5.79 4.23 14.84
N HIS A 104 4.98 3.29 15.31
CA HIS A 104 4.30 3.40 16.61
C HIS A 104 4.31 2.09 17.39
N ASN A 105 5.31 1.25 17.12
CA ASN A 105 5.51 -0.03 17.81
C ASN A 105 4.30 -0.97 17.73
N GLY A 106 3.58 -0.97 16.61
CA GLY A 106 2.53 -1.95 16.34
C GLY A 106 3.11 -3.34 16.09
N ILE A 107 2.54 -4.36 16.72
CA ILE A 107 3.01 -5.74 16.62
C ILE A 107 1.89 -6.63 16.13
N TYR A 108 2.21 -7.47 15.16
CA TYR A 108 1.33 -8.50 14.61
C TYR A 108 1.99 -9.88 14.75
N ASP A 109 1.19 -10.88 14.99
CA ASP A 109 1.64 -12.27 15.03
C ASP A 109 1.90 -12.84 13.62
N LEU A 110 2.33 -14.11 13.56
CA LEU A 110 2.58 -14.81 12.29
C LEU A 110 1.31 -15.09 11.47
N ASN A 111 0.11 -14.83 12.02
CA ASN A 111 -1.16 -14.89 11.30
C ASN A 111 -1.64 -13.51 10.81
N GLY A 112 -0.80 -12.48 11.03
CA GLY A 112 -1.16 -11.10 10.68
C GLY A 112 -2.12 -10.43 11.67
N LYS A 113 -2.46 -11.09 12.80
CA LYS A 113 -3.34 -10.52 13.82
C LYS A 113 -2.57 -9.51 14.65
N ASN A 114 -3.17 -8.34 14.88
CA ASN A 114 -2.61 -7.31 15.75
C ASN A 114 -2.64 -7.80 17.21
N VAL A 115 -1.48 -7.85 17.88
CA VAL A 115 -1.32 -8.35 19.26
C VAL A 115 -0.92 -7.26 20.23
N SER A 116 -0.29 -6.17 19.74
CA SER A 116 0.10 -5.04 20.58
C SER A 116 0.25 -3.75 19.78
N GLY A 117 0.11 -2.62 20.45
CA GLY A 117 0.23 -1.28 19.89
C GLY A 117 -1.08 -0.73 19.33
N PRO A 118 -1.00 0.42 18.64
CA PRO A 118 -2.18 1.16 18.17
C PRO A 118 -2.91 0.58 16.93
N PRO A 119 -2.41 -0.40 16.16
CA PRO A 119 -3.11 -0.91 14.99
C PRO A 119 -4.49 -1.49 15.36
N PRO A 120 -5.59 -1.01 14.77
CA PRO A 120 -6.96 -1.42 15.15
C PRO A 120 -7.41 -2.73 14.50
N ARG A 121 -6.72 -3.20 13.47
CA ARG A 121 -7.14 -4.34 12.64
C ARG A 121 -5.95 -5.22 12.27
N PRO A 122 -6.18 -6.52 11.96
CA PRO A 122 -5.14 -7.38 11.41
C PRO A 122 -4.65 -6.87 10.04
N LEU A 123 -3.50 -7.36 9.62
CA LEU A 123 -3.00 -7.17 8.25
C LEU A 123 -3.91 -7.94 7.26
N GLU A 124 -4.11 -7.38 6.08
CA GLU A 124 -4.86 -8.05 5.01
C GLU A 124 -4.09 -9.30 4.56
N PRO A 125 -4.67 -10.51 4.67
CA PRO A 125 -3.99 -11.73 4.28
C PRO A 125 -4.03 -11.91 2.76
N TYR A 126 -2.93 -12.43 2.21
CA TYR A 126 -2.82 -12.85 0.83
C TYR A 126 -2.70 -14.37 0.74
N LYS A 127 -3.23 -14.95 -0.32
CA LYS A 127 -3.05 -16.38 -0.63
C LYS A 127 -1.69 -16.61 -1.28
N VAL A 128 -0.95 -17.58 -0.77
CA VAL A 128 0.33 -17.99 -1.33
C VAL A 128 0.16 -19.32 -2.06
N ASN A 129 0.49 -19.33 -3.34
CA ASN A 129 0.49 -20.54 -4.17
C ASN A 129 1.91 -20.78 -4.68
N VAL A 130 2.42 -21.98 -4.42
CA VAL A 130 3.73 -22.41 -4.95
C VAL A 130 3.47 -23.26 -6.19
N LYS A 131 3.92 -22.78 -7.35
CA LYS A 131 3.84 -23.48 -8.62
C LYS A 131 5.24 -23.88 -9.07
N GLY A 132 5.62 -25.12 -8.77
CA GLY A 132 6.98 -25.58 -9.02
C GLY A 132 7.99 -24.74 -8.25
N ASP A 133 8.81 -24.00 -8.96
CA ASP A 133 9.90 -23.17 -8.41
C ASP A 133 9.51 -21.67 -8.23
N GLN A 134 8.23 -21.35 -8.46
CA GLN A 134 7.72 -19.97 -8.40
C GLN A 134 6.67 -19.81 -7.30
N ILE A 135 6.80 -18.74 -6.52
CA ILE A 135 5.78 -18.33 -5.56
C ILE A 135 4.89 -17.28 -6.22
N VAL A 136 3.59 -17.51 -6.21
CA VAL A 136 2.57 -16.58 -6.69
C VAL A 136 1.70 -16.16 -5.52
N VAL A 137 1.63 -14.86 -5.28
CA VAL A 137 0.78 -14.28 -4.24
C VAL A 137 -0.45 -13.66 -4.88
N SER A 138 -1.63 -13.93 -4.34
CA SER A 138 -2.91 -13.40 -4.82
C SER A 138 -3.70 -12.78 -3.67
N LYS A 139 -4.56 -11.80 -3.99
CA LYS A 139 -5.53 -11.29 -3.02
C LYS A 139 -6.41 -12.44 -2.52
N GLY A 140 -6.62 -12.47 -1.20
CA GLY A 140 -7.66 -13.33 -0.63
C GLY A 140 -9.03 -12.88 -1.18
N ALA A 141 -9.88 -13.83 -1.57
CA ALA A 141 -11.28 -13.54 -1.84
C ALA A 141 -12.01 -13.37 -0.51
#